data_1fc630d1529a19694e03300e668d440c
#
_entry.id   1fc630d1529a19694e03300e668d440c
#
_cell.length_a   1.000
_cell.length_b   1.000
_cell.length_c   1.000
_cell.angle_alpha   90.00
_cell.angle_beta   90.00
_cell.angle_gamma   90.00
#
_symmetry.space_group_name_H-M   'P 1'
#
loop_
_entity.id
_entity.type
_entity.pdbx_description
1 polymer ?
#
loop_
_entity_poly.entity_id
_entity_poly.type
_entity_poly.pdbx_seq_one_letter_code
_entity_poly.pdbx_strand_id
1 'polypeptide(L)'
;MDVYSYGLLLCEMCIRELPVPQQIQDQIGLVTNGVLRELIMRCVARAPEARPTMNEVIFVLTQQAESLRAEGLVTLNGRTATL
;
A
#
# COMPACT_ATOMS: atom_id res chain seq x y z
N MET A 1 11.41 1.03 -10.61
CA MET A 1 10.07 1.60 -10.38
C MET A 1 10.18 2.71 -9.38
N ASP A 2 9.52 3.80 -9.67
CA ASP A 2 9.59 4.93 -8.81
C ASP A 2 8.59 4.80 -7.67
N VAL A 3 8.94 5.33 -6.53
CA VAL A 3 8.12 5.19 -5.32
C VAL A 3 6.74 5.80 -5.51
N TYR A 4 6.66 6.93 -6.22
CA TYR A 4 5.37 7.56 -6.47
C TYR A 4 4.45 6.61 -7.25
N SER A 5 4.96 6.02 -8.31
CA SER A 5 4.18 5.10 -9.12
C SER A 5 3.80 3.85 -8.33
N TYR A 6 4.69 3.39 -7.48
CA TYR A 6 4.39 2.24 -6.65
C TYR A 6 3.28 2.54 -5.65
N GLY A 7 3.26 3.76 -5.12
CA GLY A 7 2.19 4.17 -4.22
C GLY A 7 0.83 4.15 -4.89
N LEU A 8 0.78 4.60 -6.15
CA LEU A 8 -0.47 4.55 -6.89
C LEU A 8 -0.91 3.11 -7.13
N LEU A 9 0.03 2.24 -7.47
CA LEU A 9 -0.28 0.83 -7.67
C LEU A 9 -0.78 0.19 -6.39
N LEU A 10 -0.15 0.50 -5.29
CA LEU A 10 -0.54 -0.06 -4.00
C LEU A 10 -1.95 0.39 -3.63
N CYS A 11 -2.27 1.65 -3.89
CA CYS A 11 -3.61 2.15 -3.63
C CYS A 11 -4.63 1.41 -4.49
N GLU A 12 -4.31 1.22 -5.76
CA GLU A 12 -5.20 0.49 -6.65
C GLU A 12 -5.46 -0.92 -6.13
N MET A 13 -4.42 -1.58 -5.64
CA MET A 13 -4.56 -2.93 -5.12
C MET A 13 -5.42 -2.96 -3.87
N CYS A 14 -5.33 -1.93 -3.04
CA CYS A 14 -6.08 -1.89 -1.79
C CYS A 14 -7.56 -1.61 -2.01
N ILE A 15 -7.90 -0.73 -2.94
CA ILE A 15 -9.29 -0.34 -3.13
C ILE A 15 -9.92 -0.91 -4.40
N ARG A 16 -9.09 -1.54 -5.23
CA ARG A 16 -9.53 -2.18 -6.47
C ARG A 16 -10.16 -1.22 -7.45
N GLU A 17 -9.62 0.00 -7.51
CA GLU A 17 -10.04 1.01 -8.46
C GLU A 17 -8.82 1.64 -9.07
N LEU A 18 -8.90 2.01 -10.32
CA LEU A 18 -7.79 2.68 -10.98
C LEU A 18 -7.58 4.06 -10.35
N PRO A 19 -6.33 4.46 -10.17
CA PRO A 19 -6.07 5.77 -9.59
C PRO A 19 -6.49 6.89 -10.52
N VAL A 20 -7.18 7.86 -9.97
CA VAL A 20 -7.61 9.05 -10.72
C VAL A 20 -6.91 10.23 -10.08
N PRO A 21 -6.00 10.90 -10.78
CA PRO A 21 -5.17 11.94 -10.16
C PRO A 21 -5.94 13.00 -9.39
N GLN A 22 -7.09 13.42 -9.92
CA GLN A 22 -7.87 14.45 -9.25
C GLN A 22 -8.57 13.93 -8.00
N GLN A 23 -8.66 12.62 -7.84
CA GLN A 23 -9.37 12.02 -6.73
C GLN A 23 -8.48 11.16 -5.86
N ILE A 24 -7.16 11.26 -6.06
CA ILE A 24 -6.26 10.33 -5.38
C ILE A 24 -6.34 10.46 -3.85
N GLN A 25 -6.54 11.65 -3.33
CA GLN A 25 -6.63 11.80 -1.88
C GLN A 25 -7.88 11.12 -1.33
N ASP A 26 -8.98 11.22 -2.04
CA ASP A 26 -10.20 10.53 -1.64
C ASP A 26 -10.03 9.03 -1.76
N GLN A 27 -9.35 8.58 -2.82
CA GLN A 27 -9.13 7.15 -3.00
C GLN A 27 -8.25 6.59 -1.90
N ILE A 28 -7.21 7.32 -1.50
CA ILE A 28 -6.36 6.87 -0.40
C ILE A 28 -7.18 6.75 0.87
N GLY A 29 -8.12 7.65 1.07
CA GLY A 29 -8.99 7.58 2.24
C GLY A 29 -9.84 6.34 2.32
N LEU A 30 -10.00 5.62 1.20
CA LEU A 30 -10.77 4.39 1.19
C LEU A 30 -9.94 3.18 1.63
N VAL A 31 -8.63 3.33 1.75
CA VAL A 31 -7.78 2.24 2.21
C VAL A 31 -8.05 2.01 3.69
N THR A 32 -8.49 0.81 4.03
CA THR A 32 -8.91 0.54 5.40
C THR A 32 -7.76 0.27 6.35
N ASN A 33 -6.65 -0.25 5.84
CA ASN A 33 -5.49 -0.49 6.69
C ASN A 33 -4.75 0.81 6.92
N GLY A 34 -4.75 1.29 8.15
CA GLY A 34 -4.18 2.60 8.46
C GLY A 34 -2.69 2.71 8.17
N VAL A 35 -1.94 1.63 8.37
CA VAL A 35 -0.50 1.64 8.09
C VAL A 35 -0.26 1.76 6.59
N LEU A 36 -1.00 1.00 5.80
CA LEU A 36 -0.86 1.06 4.35
C LEU A 36 -1.35 2.41 3.82
N ARG A 37 -2.42 2.94 4.39
CA ARG A 37 -2.93 4.24 3.97
C ARG A 37 -1.88 5.32 4.15
N GLU A 38 -1.23 5.32 5.31
CA GLU A 38 -0.21 6.32 5.57
C GLU A 38 1.00 6.12 4.68
N LEU A 39 1.39 4.89 4.44
CA LEU A 39 2.50 4.60 3.55
C LEU A 39 2.20 5.13 2.14
N ILE A 40 1.00 4.88 1.64
CA ILE A 40 0.61 5.34 0.32
C ILE A 40 0.64 6.86 0.26
N MET A 41 0.13 7.52 1.29
CA MET A 41 0.16 8.98 1.31
C MET A 41 1.57 9.52 1.22
N ARG A 42 2.52 8.88 1.89
CA ARG A 42 3.91 9.30 1.82
C ARG A 42 4.49 9.03 0.45
N CYS A 43 4.15 7.91 -0.16
CA CYS A 43 4.68 7.56 -1.47
C CYS A 43 4.25 8.55 -2.54
N VAL A 44 3.06 9.11 -2.43
CA VAL A 44 2.55 10.03 -3.43
C VAL A 44 2.69 11.49 -3.03
N ALA A 45 3.49 11.77 -2.02
CA ALA A 45 3.70 13.14 -1.59
C ALA A 45 4.27 13.97 -2.73
N ARG A 46 3.87 15.25 -2.80
CA ARG A 46 4.33 16.09 -3.87
C ARG A 46 5.82 16.28 -3.83
N ALA A 47 6.37 16.56 -2.66
CA ALA A 47 7.80 16.79 -2.51
C ALA A 47 8.52 15.45 -2.56
N PRO A 48 9.42 15.24 -3.51
CA PRO A 48 10.12 13.96 -3.62
C PRO A 48 10.87 13.58 -2.34
N GLU A 49 11.37 14.57 -1.63
CA GLU A 49 12.14 14.29 -0.42
C GLU A 49 11.22 13.82 0.72
N ALA A 50 9.92 14.01 0.60
CA ALA A 50 8.98 13.53 1.60
C ALA A 50 8.60 12.08 1.38
N ARG A 51 8.97 11.52 0.23
CA ARG A 51 8.62 10.13 -0.09
C ARG A 51 9.60 9.18 0.58
N PRO A 52 9.13 7.99 0.96
CA PRO A 52 10.05 7.00 1.53
C PRO A 52 10.93 6.41 0.44
N THR A 53 11.99 5.73 0.85
CA THR A 53 12.79 4.96 -0.09
C THR A 53 12.07 3.65 -0.38
N MET A 54 12.46 2.99 -1.46
CA MET A 54 11.90 1.66 -1.73
C MET A 54 12.22 0.68 -0.62
N ASN A 55 13.39 0.79 0.01
CA ASN A 55 13.71 -0.09 1.12
C ASN A 55 12.76 0.10 2.27
N GLU A 56 12.38 1.34 2.57
CA GLU A 56 11.40 1.60 3.60
C GLU A 56 10.04 1.02 3.24
N VAL A 57 9.65 1.16 1.97
CA VAL A 57 8.39 0.63 1.51
C VAL A 57 8.36 -0.88 1.69
N ILE A 58 9.43 -1.55 1.27
CA ILE A 58 9.51 -3.00 1.39
C ILE A 58 9.46 -3.43 2.85
N PHE A 59 10.15 -2.69 3.72
CA PHE A 59 10.16 -3.01 5.14
C PHE A 59 8.74 -2.96 5.73
N VAL A 60 8.01 -1.90 5.44
CA VAL A 60 6.66 -1.75 5.96
C VAL A 60 5.74 -2.84 5.41
N LEU A 61 5.85 -3.13 4.11
CA LEU A 61 5.02 -4.17 3.52
C LEU A 61 5.32 -5.54 4.09
N THR A 62 6.59 -5.81 4.36
CA THR A 62 6.99 -7.09 4.96
C THR A 62 6.37 -7.24 6.35
N GLN A 63 6.40 -6.18 7.13
CA GLN A 63 5.81 -6.23 8.45
C GLN A 63 4.31 -6.41 8.40
N GLN A 64 3.64 -5.77 7.43
CA GLN A 64 2.21 -5.92 7.30
C GLN A 64 1.86 -7.33 6.87
N ALA A 65 2.64 -7.92 5.98
CA ALA A 65 2.39 -9.29 5.54
C ALA A 65 2.50 -10.27 6.71
N GLU A 66 3.49 -10.06 7.57
CA GLU A 66 3.65 -10.93 8.73
C GLU A 66 2.50 -10.77 9.70
N SER A 67 2.05 -9.56 9.90
CA SER A 67 0.93 -9.31 10.80
C SER A 67 -0.34 -9.97 10.28
N LEU A 68 -0.60 -9.83 8.99
CA LEU A 68 -1.78 -10.45 8.41
C LEU A 68 -1.71 -11.97 8.47
N ARG A 69 -0.52 -12.52 8.29
CA ARG A 69 -0.33 -13.96 8.35
C ARG A 69 -0.56 -14.46 9.78
N ALA A 70 -0.06 -13.71 10.77
CA ALA A 70 -0.26 -14.09 12.15
C ALA A 70 -1.73 -14.07 12.53
N GLU A 71 -2.52 -13.23 11.88
CA GLU A 71 -3.94 -13.16 12.12
C GLU A 71 -4.73 -14.18 11.32
N GLY A 72 -4.05 -14.95 10.48
CA GLY A 72 -4.72 -15.95 9.67
C GLY A 72 -5.41 -15.41 8.44
N LEU A 73 -5.15 -14.15 8.10
CA LEU A 73 -5.80 -13.54 6.95
C LEU A 73 -5.07 -13.80 5.66
N VAL A 74 -3.83 -14.27 5.72
CA VAL A 74 -3.07 -14.57 4.53
C VAL A 74 -2.48 -15.94 4.71
N THR A 75 -2.65 -16.83 3.75
CA THR A 75 -2.02 -18.10 3.84
C THR A 75 -0.86 -18.16 2.89
N LEU A 76 0.22 -18.73 3.37
CA LEU A 76 1.33 -18.79 2.56
C LEU A 76 1.43 -19.94 1.73
N ASN A 77 0.74 -20.96 1.94
CA ASN A 77 0.82 -22.10 1.07
C ASN A 77 -0.03 -21.90 -0.07
N GLY A 78 -0.39 -20.77 -0.25
CA GLY A 78 -1.07 -20.52 -1.41
C GLY A 78 -2.44 -20.84 -1.46
N ARG A 79 -2.99 -21.30 -0.62
CA ARG A 79 -4.21 -21.68 -0.84
C ARG A 79 -4.93 -20.68 -0.47
N THR A 80 -5.16 -20.07 -0.47
CA THR A 80 -5.80 -19.22 -0.19
C THR A 80 -6.30 -18.52 -0.05
N ALA A 81 -6.45 -18.52 -0.01
CA ALA A 81 -6.98 -18.26 0.12
C ALA A 81 -7.53 -17.29 0.19
N THR A 82 -7.78 -16.84 0.19
CA THR A 82 -8.40 -15.90 0.42
C THR A 82 -7.90 -14.83 0.10
N LEU A 83 -7.05 -14.80 -0.32
CA LEU A 83 -6.63 -13.68 -0.70
C LEU A 83 -7.12 -13.27 -1.79
#